data_f5612fe1f481f180fcc79938c6569743
#
_entry.id   f5612fe1f481f180fcc79938c6569743
#
_cell.length_a   1.000
_cell.length_b   1.000
_cell.length_c   1.000
_cell.angle_alpha   90.00
_cell.angle_beta   90.00
_cell.angle_gamma   90.00
#
_symmetry.space_group_name_H-M   'P 1'
#
loop_
_entity.id
_entity.type
_entity.pdbx_description
1 polymer ?
#
loop_
_entity_poly.entity_id
_entity_poly.type
_entity_poly.pdbx_seq_one_letter_code
_entity_poly.pdbx_strand_id
1 'polypeptide(L)'
;MTNFKSAKIAPIHTRIRVPQHYHRQPVISRLISRYNLTVNIKAASLIADDNNCGWFDLELQGKPEQVVNSLSYLQGLGVDLMQVAIAGNIQPDQDSHPFPISGSSFATGEPKALISGWETQIYPQISNTQTNRIRLQLCISKNHYQKPVISELVSSYGVTVNITGALLKPDVPDDGWFDIELWGRSEQLFSSWNYLQKFL
;
A
#
# COMPACT_ATOMS: atom_id res chain seq x y z
N MET A 1 -9.51 37.30 -18.26
CA MET A 1 -9.80 36.00 -17.60
C MET A 1 -8.48 35.28 -17.38
N THR A 2 -7.92 35.44 -16.20
CA THR A 2 -6.62 34.86 -15.83
C THR A 2 -6.84 33.39 -15.45
N ASN A 3 -6.34 32.46 -16.28
CA ASN A 3 -6.29 31.05 -16.00
C ASN A 3 -5.33 30.82 -14.82
N PHE A 4 -5.88 30.65 -13.63
CA PHE A 4 -5.15 30.08 -12.51
C PHE A 4 -4.90 28.58 -12.83
N LYS A 5 -3.74 28.28 -13.41
CA LYS A 5 -3.22 26.91 -13.38
C LYS A 5 -3.11 26.52 -11.90
N SER A 6 -3.98 25.59 -11.48
CA SER A 6 -3.88 24.97 -10.15
C SER A 6 -2.45 24.46 -9.99
N ALA A 7 -1.68 25.07 -9.12
CA ALA A 7 -0.31 24.65 -8.85
C ALA A 7 -0.38 23.21 -8.32
N LYS A 8 0.20 22.27 -9.06
CA LYS A 8 0.27 20.88 -8.66
C LYS A 8 1.15 20.83 -7.40
N ILE A 9 0.54 20.54 -6.26
CA ILE A 9 1.25 20.44 -4.99
C ILE A 9 2.25 19.31 -5.11
N ALA A 10 3.52 19.58 -4.77
CA ALA A 10 4.56 18.56 -4.80
C ALA A 10 4.22 17.45 -3.76
N PRO A 11 4.41 16.19 -4.13
CA PRO A 11 4.17 15.09 -3.21
C PRO A 11 5.15 15.14 -2.02
N ILE A 12 4.69 14.65 -0.87
CA ILE A 12 5.51 14.51 0.32
C ILE A 12 5.96 13.04 0.41
N HIS A 13 7.26 12.87 0.57
CA HIS A 13 7.86 11.57 0.83
C HIS A 13 8.00 11.36 2.33
N THR A 14 7.56 10.21 2.83
CA THR A 14 7.71 9.85 4.23
C THR A 14 8.05 8.38 4.37
N ARG A 15 9.02 8.08 5.23
CA ARG A 15 9.29 6.71 5.67
C ARG A 15 8.60 6.51 7.02
N ILE A 16 7.76 5.50 7.10
CA ILE A 16 7.04 5.14 8.32
C ILE A 16 7.45 3.76 8.79
N ARG A 17 7.46 3.56 10.11
CA ARG A 17 7.63 2.27 10.75
C ARG A 17 6.35 1.92 11.51
N VAL A 18 5.69 0.85 11.05
CA VAL A 18 4.40 0.40 11.59
C VAL A 18 4.65 -0.70 12.61
N PRO A 19 4.28 -0.51 13.89
CA PRO A 19 4.42 -1.53 14.92
C PRO A 19 3.63 -2.81 14.60
N GLN A 20 4.12 -3.94 15.07
CA GLN A 20 3.55 -5.27 14.80
C GLN A 20 2.04 -5.37 15.12
N HIS A 21 1.59 -4.76 16.20
CA HIS A 21 0.17 -4.81 16.59
C HIS A 21 -0.77 -4.09 15.62
N TYR A 22 -0.23 -3.28 14.69
CA TYR A 22 -0.98 -2.66 13.60
C TYR A 22 -0.93 -3.43 12.26
N HIS A 23 -0.15 -4.50 12.13
CA HIS A 23 -0.05 -5.27 10.88
C HIS A 23 -1.39 -5.90 10.43
N ARG A 24 -2.33 -6.06 11.36
CA ARG A 24 -3.69 -6.54 11.05
C ARG A 24 -4.70 -5.41 10.88
N GLN A 25 -4.26 -4.17 10.83
CA GLN A 25 -5.11 -3.00 10.67
C GLN A 25 -4.79 -2.29 9.35
N PRO A 26 -5.81 -1.83 8.63
CA PRO A 26 -5.64 -1.20 7.32
C PRO A 26 -5.14 0.25 7.44
N VAL A 27 -3.93 0.45 7.99
CA VAL A 27 -3.36 1.77 8.28
C VAL A 27 -3.27 2.61 7.00
N ILE A 28 -2.72 2.04 5.93
CA ILE A 28 -2.58 2.75 4.64
C ILE A 28 -3.96 3.10 4.04
N SER A 29 -4.92 2.16 4.06
CA SER A 29 -6.28 2.44 3.59
C SER A 29 -6.94 3.59 4.36
N ARG A 30 -6.68 3.71 5.67
CA ARG A 30 -7.22 4.82 6.48
C ARG A 30 -6.63 6.17 6.07
N LEU A 31 -5.35 6.23 5.68
CA LEU A 31 -4.75 7.45 5.13
C LEU A 31 -5.48 7.89 3.86
N ILE A 32 -5.78 6.94 2.99
CA ILE A 32 -6.45 7.20 1.72
C ILE A 32 -7.91 7.62 1.96
N SER A 33 -8.68 6.80 2.66
CA SER A 33 -10.12 7.00 2.79
C SER A 33 -10.50 8.14 3.74
N ARG A 34 -9.79 8.30 4.87
CA ARG A 34 -10.12 9.30 5.89
C ARG A 34 -9.58 10.68 5.58
N TYR A 35 -8.39 10.74 4.97
CA TYR A 35 -7.72 12.01 4.68
C TYR A 35 -7.75 12.37 3.20
N ASN A 36 -8.41 11.57 2.38
CA ASN A 36 -8.53 11.77 0.93
C ASN A 36 -7.16 12.02 0.27
N LEU A 37 -6.19 11.18 0.62
CA LEU A 37 -4.85 11.20 0.06
C LEU A 37 -4.71 10.18 -1.07
N THR A 38 -3.91 10.52 -2.06
CA THR A 38 -3.30 9.52 -2.94
C THR A 38 -1.99 9.06 -2.29
N VAL A 39 -1.87 7.77 -2.03
CA VAL A 39 -0.68 7.16 -1.42
C VAL A 39 -0.05 6.21 -2.41
N ASN A 40 1.19 6.46 -2.79
CA ASN A 40 1.99 5.52 -3.56
C ASN A 40 3.06 4.90 -2.66
N ILE A 41 3.20 3.58 -2.69
CA ILE A 41 4.22 2.85 -1.93
C ILE A 41 5.44 2.72 -2.83
N LYS A 42 6.52 3.40 -2.47
CA LYS A 42 7.78 3.41 -3.23
C LYS A 42 8.72 2.28 -2.83
N ALA A 43 8.66 1.90 -1.56
CA ALA A 43 9.38 0.76 -1.00
C ALA A 43 8.63 0.22 0.22
N ALA A 44 8.80 -1.05 0.50
CA ALA A 44 8.17 -1.69 1.66
C ALA A 44 8.95 -2.93 2.10
N SER A 45 8.97 -3.15 3.41
CA SER A 45 9.36 -4.42 4.00
C SER A 45 8.45 -4.71 5.19
N LEU A 46 7.60 -5.69 5.03
CA LEU A 46 6.71 -6.22 6.05
C LEU A 46 6.78 -7.75 5.98
N ILE A 47 7.68 -8.32 6.73
CA ILE A 47 7.89 -9.77 6.80
C ILE A 47 7.34 -10.23 8.14
N ALA A 48 6.58 -11.32 8.12
CA ALA A 48 6.06 -11.95 9.33
C ALA A 48 7.21 -12.67 10.07
N ASP A 49 8.04 -11.91 10.78
CA ASP A 49 9.12 -12.44 11.60
C ASP A 49 9.03 -11.88 13.03
N ASP A 50 9.56 -12.63 14.01
CA ASP A 50 9.24 -12.52 15.44
C ASP A 50 9.57 -11.19 16.14
N ASN A 51 10.22 -10.24 15.46
CA ASN A 51 10.59 -8.95 16.06
C ASN A 51 10.35 -7.72 15.16
N ASN A 52 9.56 -7.82 14.11
CA ASN A 52 9.62 -6.81 13.07
C ASN A 52 8.46 -5.82 13.07
N CYS A 53 8.82 -4.56 13.24
CA CYS A 53 8.04 -3.46 12.72
C CYS A 53 8.11 -3.51 11.18
N GLY A 54 6.96 -3.46 10.51
CA GLY A 54 6.92 -3.22 9.08
C GLY A 54 7.32 -1.76 8.79
N TRP A 55 7.99 -1.52 7.68
CA TRP A 55 8.24 -0.16 7.26
C TRP A 55 7.83 0.04 5.80
N PHE A 56 7.48 1.29 5.49
CA PHE A 56 7.01 1.69 4.16
C PHE A 56 7.59 3.06 3.81
N ASP A 57 8.08 3.21 2.59
CA ASP A 57 8.35 4.50 1.96
C ASP A 57 7.11 4.90 1.16
N LEU A 58 6.51 6.00 1.55
CA LEU A 58 5.27 6.50 1.00
C LEU A 58 5.50 7.82 0.28
N GLU A 59 4.88 7.95 -0.86
CA GLU A 59 4.66 9.23 -1.53
C GLU A 59 3.20 9.62 -1.30
N LEU A 60 3.01 10.72 -0.57
CA LEU A 60 1.69 11.24 -0.20
C LEU A 60 1.35 12.43 -1.08
N GLN A 61 0.18 12.42 -1.71
CA GLN A 61 -0.33 13.52 -2.51
C GLN A 61 -1.74 13.90 -2.03
N GLY A 62 -1.93 15.18 -1.73
CA GLY A 62 -3.19 15.74 -1.25
C GLY A 62 -3.03 17.20 -0.87
N LYS A 63 -4.06 17.80 -0.29
CA LYS A 63 -3.96 19.16 0.24
C LYS A 63 -3.03 19.17 1.46
N PRO A 64 -2.26 20.27 1.70
CA PRO A 64 -1.34 20.34 2.84
C PRO A 64 -1.97 19.97 4.18
N GLU A 65 -3.16 20.46 4.46
CA GLU A 65 -3.90 20.15 5.69
C GLU A 65 -4.22 18.66 5.83
N GLN A 66 -4.58 17.99 4.73
CA GLN A 66 -4.88 16.57 4.72
C GLN A 66 -3.61 15.75 5.05
N VAL A 67 -2.48 16.14 4.47
CA VAL A 67 -1.20 15.48 4.73
C VAL A 67 -0.78 15.68 6.18
N VAL A 68 -0.79 16.92 6.69
CA VAL A 68 -0.43 17.21 8.10
C VAL A 68 -1.31 16.42 9.07
N ASN A 69 -2.63 16.41 8.85
CA ASN A 69 -3.57 15.66 9.69
C ASN A 69 -3.33 14.14 9.62
N SER A 70 -2.95 13.62 8.44
CA SER A 70 -2.62 12.20 8.28
C SER A 70 -1.33 11.81 9.01
N LEU A 71 -0.31 12.64 8.99
CA LEU A 71 0.93 12.41 9.74
C LEU A 71 0.69 12.47 11.25
N SER A 72 -0.10 13.43 11.72
CA SER A 72 -0.50 13.52 13.14
C SER A 72 -1.30 12.28 13.58
N TYR A 73 -2.17 11.77 12.71
CA TYR A 73 -2.90 10.52 12.98
C TYR A 73 -1.94 9.32 13.12
N LEU A 74 -0.95 9.19 12.23
CA LEU A 74 0.06 8.12 12.32
C LEU A 74 0.83 8.19 13.63
N GLN A 75 1.27 9.38 14.03
CA GLN A 75 1.94 9.60 15.33
C GLN A 75 1.05 9.22 16.50
N GLY A 76 -0.23 9.58 16.46
CA GLY A 76 -1.23 9.20 17.47
C GLY A 76 -1.46 7.69 17.58
N LEU A 77 -1.16 6.93 16.53
CA LEU A 77 -1.14 5.46 16.55
C LEU A 77 0.18 4.87 17.06
N GLY A 78 1.19 5.69 17.36
CA GLY A 78 2.54 5.20 17.68
C GLY A 78 3.30 4.66 16.46
N VAL A 79 2.91 5.07 15.26
CA VAL A 79 3.68 4.83 14.04
C VAL A 79 4.82 5.83 14.00
N ASP A 80 6.05 5.35 13.91
CA ASP A 80 7.22 6.22 13.84
C ASP A 80 7.33 6.84 12.44
N LEU A 81 7.45 8.15 12.38
CA LEU A 81 7.81 8.88 11.16
C LEU A 81 9.33 9.02 11.12
N MET A 82 9.99 8.22 10.29
CA MET A 82 11.46 8.19 10.23
C MET A 82 12.03 9.30 9.37
N GLN A 83 11.31 9.68 8.33
CA GLN A 83 11.71 10.72 7.39
C GLN A 83 10.47 11.40 6.82
N VAL A 84 10.52 12.72 6.68
CA VAL A 84 9.51 13.51 5.96
C VAL A 84 10.22 14.53 5.07
N ALA A 85 10.02 14.45 3.77
CA ALA A 85 10.65 15.34 2.80
C ALA A 85 9.67 15.76 1.71
N ILE A 86 9.80 16.99 1.23
CA ILE A 86 9.04 17.48 0.07
C ILE A 86 9.80 17.03 -1.18
N ALA A 87 9.11 16.46 -2.16
CA ALA A 87 9.73 16.06 -3.42
C ALA A 87 10.39 17.26 -4.11
N GLY A 88 11.68 17.15 -4.38
CA GLY A 88 12.51 18.25 -4.95
C GLY A 88 13.65 18.71 -4.06
N ASN A 89 13.64 18.40 -2.75
CA ASN A 89 14.71 18.77 -1.81
C ASN A 89 15.44 17.56 -1.22
N ILE A 90 15.41 16.42 -1.85
CA ILE A 90 16.12 15.24 -1.38
C ILE A 90 17.57 15.35 -1.81
N GLN A 91 18.46 15.79 -0.91
CA GLN A 91 19.86 15.40 -0.99
C GLN A 91 19.95 13.94 -0.54
N PRO A 92 20.55 13.03 -1.31
CA PRO A 92 20.75 11.66 -0.86
C PRO A 92 21.72 11.68 0.33
N ASP A 93 21.22 11.41 1.52
CA ASP A 93 22.07 11.07 2.66
C ASP A 93 22.83 9.78 2.33
N GLN A 94 24.14 9.90 2.23
CA GLN A 94 25.06 8.82 1.80
C GLN A 94 25.21 7.69 2.85
N ASP A 95 24.58 7.77 4.03
CA ASP A 95 24.84 6.86 5.15
C ASP A 95 23.65 6.00 5.61
N SER A 96 22.53 6.02 4.92
CA SER A 96 21.41 5.14 5.28
C SER A 96 21.39 3.90 4.39
N HIS A 97 22.07 2.83 4.81
CA HIS A 97 21.78 1.48 4.32
C HIS A 97 20.35 1.11 4.74
N PRO A 98 19.40 1.02 3.80
CA PRO A 98 17.99 0.92 4.15
C PRO A 98 17.53 -0.48 4.57
N PHE A 99 18.39 -1.49 4.50
CA PHE A 99 17.95 -2.87 4.71
C PHE A 99 18.88 -3.62 5.66
N PRO A 100 18.40 -4.11 6.82
CA PRO A 100 19.09 -5.17 7.50
C PRO A 100 19.00 -6.43 6.60
N ILE A 101 20.14 -6.79 5.99
CA ILE A 101 20.28 -8.04 5.26
C ILE A 101 20.44 -9.13 6.31
N SER A 102 19.32 -9.62 6.85
CA SER A 102 19.31 -10.90 7.55
C SER A 102 18.70 -11.91 6.61
N GLY A 103 19.53 -12.86 6.18
CA GLY A 103 19.16 -13.85 5.20
C GLY A 103 18.04 -14.74 5.67
N SER A 104 16.93 -14.71 4.97
CA SER A 104 16.03 -15.84 4.88
C SER A 104 15.79 -16.10 3.40
N SER A 105 16.21 -17.28 2.96
CA SER A 105 15.96 -17.80 1.64
C SER A 105 14.45 -17.91 1.44
N PHE A 106 13.89 -17.00 0.66
CA PHE A 106 12.57 -17.21 0.08
C PHE A 106 12.69 -18.41 -0.85
N ALA A 107 11.89 -19.44 -0.58
CA ALA A 107 11.72 -20.53 -1.51
C ALA A 107 11.31 -19.94 -2.86
N THR A 108 12.14 -20.15 -3.86
CA THR A 108 11.86 -19.89 -5.27
C THR A 108 10.80 -20.91 -5.73
N GLY A 109 9.57 -20.73 -5.26
CA GLY A 109 8.41 -21.38 -5.83
C GLY A 109 7.81 -20.42 -6.83
N GLU A 110 7.70 -20.84 -8.08
CA GLU A 110 6.88 -20.15 -9.07
C GLU A 110 5.54 -19.80 -8.44
N PRO A 111 5.00 -18.58 -8.65
CA PRO A 111 3.69 -18.21 -8.17
C PRO A 111 2.66 -19.06 -8.90
N LYS A 112 2.38 -20.24 -8.37
CA LYS A 112 1.15 -20.93 -8.72
C LYS A 112 0.05 -20.04 -8.19
N ALA A 113 -0.59 -19.33 -9.09
CA ALA A 113 -1.86 -18.70 -8.82
C ALA A 113 -2.79 -19.75 -8.22
N LEU A 114 -2.85 -19.80 -6.89
CA LEU A 114 -3.85 -20.58 -6.15
C LEU A 114 -5.21 -19.89 -6.31
N ILE A 115 -5.69 -19.82 -7.55
CA ILE A 115 -6.93 -19.13 -7.93
C ILE A 115 -8.06 -20.16 -8.14
N SER A 116 -7.83 -21.46 -7.92
CA SER A 116 -8.85 -22.48 -8.22
C SER A 116 -9.98 -22.62 -7.19
N GLY A 117 -10.04 -21.80 -6.16
CA GLY A 117 -11.06 -21.91 -5.12
C GLY A 117 -11.95 -20.69 -4.87
N TRP A 118 -11.63 -19.53 -5.44
CA TRP A 118 -12.35 -18.30 -5.12
C TRP A 118 -13.53 -18.01 -6.06
N GLU A 119 -13.50 -18.50 -7.30
CA GLU A 119 -14.63 -18.33 -8.24
C GLU A 119 -15.94 -18.91 -7.70
N THR A 120 -15.85 -19.96 -6.92
CA THR A 120 -17.04 -20.61 -6.32
C THR A 120 -17.49 -19.93 -5.02
N GLN A 121 -16.66 -19.08 -4.40
CA GLN A 121 -17.00 -18.39 -3.14
C GLN A 121 -17.56 -16.97 -3.35
N ILE A 122 -17.46 -16.40 -4.55
CA ILE A 122 -17.95 -15.04 -4.85
C ILE A 122 -19.44 -15.04 -5.23
N TYR A 123 -20.06 -16.18 -5.46
CA TYR A 123 -21.48 -16.30 -5.80
C TYR A 123 -22.33 -17.08 -4.77
N PRO A 124 -22.38 -16.72 -3.48
CA PRO A 124 -23.52 -17.04 -2.67
C PRO A 124 -24.59 -15.97 -2.88
N GLN A 125 -25.85 -16.34 -2.87
CA GLN A 125 -27.04 -15.51 -2.89
C GLN A 125 -26.88 -14.30 -1.98
N ILE A 126 -26.66 -13.11 -2.52
CA ILE A 126 -26.11 -11.96 -1.83
C ILE A 126 -27.24 -11.05 -1.38
N SER A 127 -27.40 -10.89 -0.07
CA SER A 127 -27.93 -9.64 0.47
C SER A 127 -26.88 -8.56 0.17
N ASN A 128 -27.25 -7.53 -0.56
CA ASN A 128 -26.39 -6.47 -1.12
C ASN A 128 -25.63 -5.61 -0.07
N THR A 129 -25.62 -6.03 1.20
CA THR A 129 -25.05 -5.30 2.35
C THR A 129 -23.92 -6.05 3.06
N GLN A 130 -23.68 -7.33 2.72
CA GLN A 130 -22.67 -8.13 3.42
C GLN A 130 -21.26 -7.76 2.95
N THR A 131 -20.38 -7.43 3.90
CA THR A 131 -18.95 -7.24 3.67
C THR A 131 -18.26 -8.59 3.63
N ASN A 132 -17.59 -8.87 2.54
CA ASN A 132 -16.78 -10.06 2.33
C ASN A 132 -15.30 -9.73 2.46
N ARG A 133 -14.48 -10.77 2.66
CA ARG A 133 -13.03 -10.66 2.77
C ARG A 133 -12.37 -11.65 1.83
N ILE A 134 -11.42 -11.18 1.05
CA ILE A 134 -10.54 -12.01 0.22
C ILE A 134 -9.08 -11.73 0.57
N ARG A 135 -8.23 -12.73 0.38
CA ARG A 135 -6.78 -12.63 0.52
C ARG A 135 -6.14 -12.87 -0.83
N LEU A 136 -5.19 -12.03 -1.17
CA LEU A 136 -4.49 -12.09 -2.45
C LEU A 136 -3.00 -11.89 -2.20
N GLN A 137 -2.18 -12.58 -2.99
CA GLN A 137 -0.79 -12.21 -3.20
C GLN A 137 -0.72 -11.44 -4.52
N LEU A 138 -0.23 -10.23 -4.46
CA LEU A 138 -0.12 -9.32 -5.60
C LEU A 138 1.34 -9.13 -5.95
N CYS A 139 1.71 -9.48 -7.17
CA CYS A 139 3.00 -9.13 -7.76
C CYS A 139 2.83 -7.85 -8.58
N ILE A 140 3.57 -6.81 -8.25
CA ILE A 140 3.56 -5.57 -9.02
C ILE A 140 4.87 -5.47 -9.79
N SER A 141 4.74 -5.53 -11.13
CA SER A 141 5.87 -5.34 -12.00
C SER A 141 6.50 -3.96 -11.82
N LYS A 142 7.82 -3.87 -11.93
CA LYS A 142 8.62 -2.65 -11.86
C LYS A 142 8.05 -1.50 -12.71
N ASN A 143 7.50 -1.82 -13.89
CA ASN A 143 6.90 -0.83 -14.78
C ASN A 143 5.69 -0.11 -14.16
N HIS A 144 5.14 -0.65 -13.08
CA HIS A 144 3.95 -0.13 -12.40
C HIS A 144 4.23 0.52 -11.03
N TYR A 145 5.48 0.62 -10.59
CA TYR A 145 5.86 1.21 -9.29
C TYR A 145 5.45 2.67 -9.12
N GLN A 146 5.23 3.38 -10.22
CA GLN A 146 4.74 4.76 -10.18
C GLN A 146 3.22 4.85 -10.04
N LYS A 147 2.50 3.73 -10.15
CA LYS A 147 1.04 3.70 -10.02
C LYS A 147 0.64 3.46 -8.58
N PRO A 148 -0.23 4.29 -8.01
CA PRO A 148 -0.70 4.14 -6.64
C PRO A 148 -1.81 3.07 -6.55
N VAL A 149 -1.48 1.81 -6.89
CA VAL A 149 -2.44 0.69 -7.01
C VAL A 149 -3.31 0.53 -5.77
N ILE A 150 -2.71 0.59 -4.58
CA ILE A 150 -3.46 0.49 -3.31
C ILE A 150 -4.42 1.67 -3.12
N SER A 151 -3.98 2.89 -3.49
CA SER A 151 -4.86 4.06 -3.44
C SER A 151 -6.05 3.94 -4.40
N GLU A 152 -5.82 3.45 -5.61
CA GLU A 152 -6.89 3.25 -6.59
C GLU A 152 -7.90 2.20 -6.11
N LEU A 153 -7.44 1.10 -5.50
CA LEU A 153 -8.33 0.11 -4.90
C LEU A 153 -9.25 0.74 -3.84
N VAL A 154 -8.71 1.56 -2.97
CA VAL A 154 -9.48 2.18 -1.89
C VAL A 154 -10.38 3.29 -2.42
N SER A 155 -9.85 4.22 -3.22
CA SER A 155 -10.58 5.42 -3.63
C SER A 155 -11.57 5.16 -4.76
N SER A 156 -11.24 4.30 -5.73
CA SER A 156 -12.06 4.10 -6.92
C SER A 156 -13.01 2.90 -6.79
N TYR A 157 -12.59 1.87 -6.06
CA TYR A 157 -13.39 0.65 -5.89
C TYR A 157 -14.05 0.54 -4.51
N GLY A 158 -13.69 1.44 -3.57
CA GLY A 158 -14.30 1.53 -2.25
C GLY A 158 -14.04 0.31 -1.36
N VAL A 159 -12.99 -0.45 -1.63
CA VAL A 159 -12.57 -1.55 -0.77
C VAL A 159 -11.62 -1.07 0.32
N THR A 160 -11.63 -1.76 1.46
CA THR A 160 -10.58 -1.57 2.47
C THR A 160 -9.46 -2.55 2.18
N VAL A 161 -8.23 -2.05 2.11
CA VAL A 161 -7.02 -2.86 1.88
C VAL A 161 -6.20 -2.92 3.15
N ASN A 162 -5.90 -4.12 3.63
CA ASN A 162 -4.88 -4.35 4.64
C ASN A 162 -3.68 -5.05 4.01
N ILE A 163 -2.49 -4.51 4.22
CA ILE A 163 -1.24 -5.11 3.77
C ILE A 163 -0.71 -5.96 4.93
N THR A 164 -0.68 -7.27 4.74
CA THR A 164 -0.25 -8.23 5.76
C THR A 164 1.17 -8.74 5.54
N GLY A 165 1.70 -8.54 4.34
CA GLY A 165 3.08 -8.78 3.96
C GLY A 165 3.46 -7.88 2.80
N ALA A 166 4.72 -7.45 2.73
CA ALA A 166 5.22 -6.65 1.62
C ALA A 166 6.73 -6.78 1.47
N LEU A 167 7.18 -6.86 0.23
CA LEU A 167 8.57 -6.72 -0.13
C LEU A 167 8.66 -5.96 -1.45
N LEU A 168 9.05 -4.71 -1.36
CA LEU A 168 9.24 -3.83 -2.51
C LEU A 168 10.57 -3.09 -2.35
N LYS A 169 11.54 -3.39 -3.20
CA LYS A 169 12.87 -2.79 -3.19
C LYS A 169 13.04 -1.89 -4.41
N PRO A 170 13.25 -0.58 -4.23
CA PRO A 170 13.32 0.37 -5.35
C PRO A 170 14.56 0.16 -6.23
N ASP A 171 15.66 -0.31 -5.64
CA ASP A 171 16.98 -0.39 -6.27
C ASP A 171 17.30 -1.76 -6.89
N VAL A 172 16.37 -2.69 -6.83
CA VAL A 172 16.52 -4.05 -7.38
C VAL A 172 15.62 -4.20 -8.59
N PRO A 173 16.08 -4.92 -9.65
CA PRO A 173 15.27 -5.12 -10.85
C PRO A 173 14.07 -6.05 -10.65
N ASP A 174 13.89 -6.57 -9.46
CA ASP A 174 12.84 -7.53 -9.13
C ASP A 174 11.47 -6.87 -8.95
N ASP A 175 10.42 -7.63 -9.20
CA ASP A 175 9.04 -7.23 -8.99
C ASP A 175 8.72 -7.13 -7.49
N GLY A 176 7.79 -6.24 -7.13
CA GLY A 176 7.33 -6.07 -5.77
C GLY A 176 6.24 -7.06 -5.40
N TRP A 177 6.25 -7.56 -4.17
CA TRP A 177 5.27 -8.50 -3.65
C TRP A 177 4.50 -7.92 -2.49
N PHE A 178 3.19 -8.14 -2.50
CA PHE A 178 2.29 -7.72 -1.44
C PHE A 178 1.31 -8.84 -1.11
N ASP A 179 1.23 -9.23 0.15
CA ASP A 179 0.13 -10.02 0.68
C ASP A 179 -0.92 -9.05 1.20
N ILE A 180 -2.11 -9.08 0.61
CA ILE A 180 -3.17 -8.14 0.93
C ILE A 180 -4.47 -8.84 1.29
N GLU A 181 -5.22 -8.21 2.18
CA GLU A 181 -6.61 -8.55 2.47
C GLU A 181 -7.49 -7.42 1.96
N LEU A 182 -8.47 -7.77 1.15
CA LEU A 182 -9.48 -6.84 0.67
C LEU A 182 -10.81 -7.11 1.37
N TRP A 183 -11.42 -6.05 1.89
CA TRP A 183 -12.75 -6.09 2.48
C TRP A 183 -13.67 -5.16 1.72
N GLY A 184 -14.84 -5.68 1.34
CA GLY A 184 -15.82 -4.93 0.58
C GLY A 184 -17.04 -5.77 0.25
N ARG A 185 -18.01 -5.15 -0.41
CA ARG A 185 -19.15 -5.87 -1.00
C ARG A 185 -18.67 -6.69 -2.19
N SER A 186 -19.37 -7.76 -2.53
CA SER A 186 -18.98 -8.65 -3.63
C SER A 186 -18.71 -7.91 -4.95
N GLU A 187 -19.54 -6.95 -5.29
CA GLU A 187 -19.37 -6.13 -6.51
C GLU A 187 -18.08 -5.30 -6.48
N GLN A 188 -17.73 -4.74 -5.31
CA GLN A 188 -16.50 -3.98 -5.12
C GLN A 188 -15.28 -4.89 -5.25
N LEU A 189 -15.34 -6.08 -4.64
CA LEU A 189 -14.27 -7.07 -4.71
C LEU A 189 -14.08 -7.59 -6.13
N PHE A 190 -15.15 -7.88 -6.85
CA PHE A 190 -15.09 -8.30 -8.25
C PHE A 190 -14.49 -7.22 -9.15
N SER A 191 -14.94 -5.97 -8.99
CA SER A 191 -14.40 -4.83 -9.74
C SER A 191 -12.91 -4.58 -9.42
N SER A 192 -12.53 -4.74 -8.14
CA SER A 192 -11.14 -4.66 -7.71
C SER A 192 -10.27 -5.74 -8.32
N TRP A 193 -10.79 -6.97 -8.41
CA TRP A 193 -10.11 -8.07 -9.06
C TRP A 193 -9.86 -7.79 -10.55
N ASN A 194 -10.88 -7.36 -11.29
CA ASN A 194 -10.74 -7.00 -12.71
C ASN A 194 -9.73 -5.86 -12.93
N TYR A 195 -9.61 -4.95 -11.97
CA TYR A 195 -8.59 -3.91 -12.00
C TYR A 195 -7.19 -4.50 -11.80
N LEU A 196 -7.02 -5.40 -10.81
CA LEU A 196 -5.74 -6.00 -10.49
C LEU A 196 -5.18 -6.89 -11.60
N GLN A 197 -6.04 -7.55 -12.38
CA GLN A 197 -5.63 -8.35 -13.54
C GLN A 197 -4.79 -7.57 -14.57
N LYS A 198 -4.84 -6.25 -14.56
CA LYS A 198 -4.04 -5.40 -15.47
C LYS A 198 -2.55 -5.32 -15.06
N PHE A 199 -2.21 -5.82 -13.87
CA PHE A 199 -0.87 -5.78 -13.30
C PHE A 199 -0.24 -7.17 -13.16
N LEU A 200 -1.04 -8.21 -13.37
CA LEU A 200 -0.61 -9.60 -13.42
C LEU A 200 -0.22 -9.96 -14.85
#